data_31b1920e15fef6b6c522da97cbf8dcdd
#
_entry.id   31b1920e15fef6b6c522da97cbf8dcdd
#
_cell.length_a   1.000
_cell.length_b   1.000
_cell.length_c   1.000
_cell.angle_alpha   90.00
_cell.angle_beta   90.00
_cell.angle_gamma   90.00
#
_symmetry.space_group_name_H-M   'P 1'
#
loop_
_entity.id
_entity.type
_entity.pdbx_description
1 polymer ?
#
loop_
_entity_poly.entity_id
_entity_poly.type
_entity_poly.pdbx_seq_one_letter_code
_entity_poly.pdbx_strand_id
1 'polypeptide(L)'
;MKILVVEDSSSMRAYLTTVIEGGTESYDLEIVEAASGFEALKTLPHHKFDAILTDINMPDINGLELVSFLKNHPIYRSIPIMVISTESSEEDRRRAAALGAEEYLVKPFEAGELVEKLRRLLRVA
;
A
#
# COMPACT_ATOMS: atom_id res chain seq x y z
N MET A 1 -6.12 12.41 7.24
CA MET A 1 -5.36 11.15 7.07
C MET A 1 -4.52 11.20 5.80
N LYS A 2 -3.42 10.48 5.79
CA LYS A 2 -2.49 10.49 4.67
C LYS A 2 -2.05 9.07 4.36
N ILE A 3 -2.11 8.69 3.09
CA ILE A 3 -1.64 7.37 2.66
C ILE A 3 -0.57 7.50 1.59
N LEU A 4 0.33 6.51 1.55
CA LEU A 4 1.36 6.39 0.53
C LEU A 4 0.98 5.26 -0.43
N VAL A 5 0.98 5.54 -1.72
CA VAL A 5 0.73 4.54 -2.76
C VAL A 5 2.02 4.34 -3.54
N VAL A 6 2.58 3.14 -3.46
CA VAL A 6 3.84 2.78 -4.12
C VAL A 6 3.53 1.83 -5.28
N GLU A 7 3.69 2.32 -6.51
CA GLU A 7 3.35 1.57 -7.73
C GLU A 7 4.17 2.13 -8.89
N ASP A 8 4.93 1.29 -9.55
CA ASP A 8 5.80 1.73 -10.64
C ASP A 8 5.05 2.00 -11.95
N SER A 9 3.90 1.37 -12.18
CA SER A 9 3.07 1.63 -13.34
C SER A 9 2.29 2.93 -13.14
N SER A 10 2.54 3.92 -13.98
CA SER A 10 1.85 5.22 -13.89
C SER A 10 0.34 5.08 -14.11
N SER A 11 -0.07 4.21 -15.03
CA SER A 11 -1.49 3.99 -15.29
C SER A 11 -2.19 3.28 -14.14
N MET A 12 -1.54 2.30 -13.54
CA MET A 12 -2.09 1.62 -12.37
C MET A 12 -2.14 2.56 -11.18
N ARG A 13 -1.10 3.39 -11.00
CA ARG A 13 -1.06 4.36 -9.90
C ARG A 13 -2.21 5.36 -10.02
N ALA A 14 -2.46 5.85 -11.24
CA ALA A 14 -3.59 6.76 -11.50
C ALA A 14 -4.93 6.07 -11.22
N TYR A 15 -5.06 4.80 -11.60
CA TYR A 15 -6.28 4.03 -11.35
C TYR A 15 -6.53 3.85 -9.85
N LEU A 16 -5.49 3.47 -9.11
CA LEU A 16 -5.59 3.32 -7.65
C LEU A 16 -6.01 4.62 -6.99
N THR A 17 -5.39 5.72 -7.37
CA THR A 17 -5.72 7.04 -6.83
C THR A 17 -7.18 7.40 -7.10
N THR A 18 -7.64 7.18 -8.34
CA THR A 18 -9.02 7.47 -8.72
C THR A 18 -10.03 6.64 -7.91
N VAL A 19 -9.76 5.35 -7.76
CA VAL A 19 -10.64 4.45 -6.99
C VAL A 19 -10.67 4.86 -5.52
N ILE A 20 -9.51 5.16 -4.96
CA ILE A 20 -9.41 5.56 -3.54
C ILE A 20 -10.15 6.88 -3.31
N GLU A 21 -9.92 7.88 -4.14
CA GLU A 21 -10.58 9.17 -4.00
C GLU A 21 -12.09 9.06 -4.12
N GLY A 22 -12.56 8.25 -5.08
CA GLY A 22 -13.99 8.03 -5.28
C GLY A 22 -14.67 7.31 -4.13
N GLY A 23 -13.95 6.46 -3.42
CA GLY A 23 -14.49 5.67 -2.32
C GLY A 23 -14.27 6.26 -0.94
N THR A 24 -13.47 7.30 -0.83
CA THR A 24 -13.10 7.89 0.47
C THR A 24 -13.35 9.40 0.53
N GLU A 25 -14.21 9.91 -0.31
CA GLU A 25 -14.49 11.36 -0.37
C GLU A 25 -15.11 11.91 0.92
N SER A 26 -15.66 11.05 1.76
CA SER A 26 -16.17 11.44 3.08
C SER A 26 -15.05 11.57 4.13
N TYR A 27 -13.84 11.17 3.79
CA TYR A 27 -12.68 11.26 4.67
C TYR A 27 -11.79 12.41 4.21
N ASP A 28 -11.09 13.02 5.15
CA ASP A 28 -10.05 14.00 4.82
C ASP A 28 -8.77 13.21 4.54
N LEU A 29 -8.64 12.70 3.33
CA LEU A 29 -7.57 11.79 2.94
C LEU A 29 -6.68 12.41 1.87
N GLU A 30 -5.39 12.52 2.18
CA GLU A 30 -4.38 12.96 1.23
C GLU A 30 -3.62 11.74 0.72
N ILE A 31 -3.41 11.64 -0.60
CA ILE A 31 -2.66 10.56 -1.22
C ILE A 31 -1.32 11.09 -1.68
N VAL A 32 -0.24 10.44 -1.25
CA VAL A 32 1.11 10.71 -1.72
C VAL A 32 1.53 9.52 -2.56
N GLU A 33 2.08 9.77 -3.75
CA GLU A 33 2.45 8.71 -4.68
C GLU A 33 3.96 8.54 -4.74
N ALA A 34 4.40 7.30 -4.89
CA ALA A 34 5.80 6.96 -5.14
C ALA A 34 5.85 5.95 -6.29
N ALA A 35 6.76 6.17 -7.23
CA ALA A 35 6.88 5.34 -8.43
C ALA A 35 7.86 4.18 -8.24
N SER A 36 8.51 4.07 -7.09
CA SER A 36 9.49 3.03 -6.81
C SER A 36 9.68 2.87 -5.30
N GLY A 37 10.34 1.79 -4.91
CA GLY A 37 10.69 1.57 -3.50
C GLY A 37 11.65 2.63 -2.98
N PHE A 38 12.63 3.04 -3.78
CA PHE A 38 13.56 4.11 -3.39
C PHE A 38 12.84 5.43 -3.19
N GLU A 39 11.91 5.75 -4.09
CA GLU A 39 11.12 6.98 -3.95
C GLU A 39 10.27 6.94 -2.68
N ALA A 40 9.70 5.79 -2.36
CA ALA A 40 8.96 5.59 -1.12
C ALA A 40 9.84 5.85 0.10
N LEU A 41 11.05 5.28 0.10
CA LEU A 41 11.99 5.47 1.21
C LEU A 41 12.40 6.94 1.38
N LYS A 42 12.56 7.68 0.29
CA LYS A 42 12.86 9.10 0.36
C LYS A 42 11.69 9.93 0.88
N THR A 43 10.48 9.48 0.60
CA THR A 43 9.26 10.19 0.95
C THR A 43 8.87 10.00 2.42
N LEU A 44 9.13 8.81 2.97
CA LEU A 44 8.72 8.43 4.32
C LEU A 44 9.11 9.42 5.41
N PRO A 45 10.35 9.96 5.45
CA PRO A 45 10.74 10.88 6.54
C PRO A 45 10.02 12.23 6.52
N HIS A 46 9.39 12.58 5.41
CA HIS A 46 8.77 13.90 5.23
C HIS A 46 7.28 13.92 5.55
N HIS A 47 6.69 12.78 5.91
CA HIS A 47 5.26 12.66 6.15
C HIS A 47 4.98 11.69 7.29
N LYS A 48 3.80 11.82 7.88
CA LYS A 48 3.25 10.79 8.78
C LYS A 48 2.13 10.08 8.04
N PHE A 49 2.34 8.83 7.68
CA PHE A 49 1.35 8.06 6.94
C PHE A 49 0.50 7.22 7.87
N ASP A 50 -0.80 7.17 7.54
CA ASP A 50 -1.78 6.34 8.26
C ASP A 50 -1.90 4.95 7.64
N ALA A 51 -1.46 4.81 6.40
CA ALA A 51 -1.42 3.51 5.71
C ALA A 51 -0.48 3.59 4.52
N ILE A 52 0.03 2.43 4.09
CA ILE A 52 0.86 2.30 2.90
C ILE A 52 0.29 1.19 2.03
N LEU A 53 0.11 1.47 0.74
CA LEU A 53 -0.26 0.49 -0.27
C LEU A 53 0.93 0.30 -1.19
N THR A 54 1.36 -0.94 -1.42
CA THR A 54 2.51 -1.20 -2.28
C THR A 54 2.31 -2.41 -3.17
N ASP A 55 2.77 -2.30 -4.42
CA ASP A 55 2.90 -3.45 -5.31
C ASP A 55 4.10 -4.29 -4.87
N ILE A 56 4.14 -5.56 -5.27
CA ILE A 56 5.29 -6.44 -5.04
C ILE A 56 6.35 -6.22 -6.11
N ASN A 57 5.96 -6.23 -7.37
CA ASN A 57 6.89 -6.24 -8.49
C ASN A 57 7.31 -4.83 -8.89
N MET A 58 8.45 -4.40 -8.37
CA MET A 58 9.06 -3.11 -8.69
C MET A 58 10.54 -3.33 -9.01
N PRO A 59 11.13 -2.52 -9.92
CA PRO A 59 12.45 -2.83 -10.47
C PRO A 59 13.62 -2.63 -9.49
N ASP A 60 13.47 -1.80 -8.47
CA ASP A 60 14.55 -1.48 -7.53
C ASP A 60 14.45 -2.29 -6.23
N ILE A 61 13.44 -2.01 -5.43
CA ILE A 61 13.14 -2.74 -4.20
C ILE A 61 11.73 -3.31 -4.38
N ASN A 62 11.57 -4.63 -4.21
CA ASN A 62 10.23 -5.19 -4.35
C ASN A 62 9.40 -4.89 -3.10
N GLY A 63 8.07 -5.03 -3.25
CA GLY A 63 7.15 -4.67 -2.17
C GLY A 63 7.34 -5.47 -0.90
N LEU A 64 7.75 -6.75 -1.00
CA LEU A 64 7.98 -7.57 0.19
C LEU A 64 9.21 -7.10 0.94
N GLU A 65 10.25 -6.68 0.22
CA GLU A 65 11.45 -6.08 0.86
C GLU A 65 11.07 -4.76 1.55
N LEU A 66 10.22 -3.97 0.92
CA LEU A 66 9.74 -2.72 1.51
C LEU A 66 8.95 -2.99 2.78
N VAL A 67 8.04 -3.96 2.77
CA VAL A 67 7.28 -4.37 3.96
C VAL A 67 8.23 -4.78 5.07
N SER A 68 9.23 -5.62 4.75
CA SER A 68 10.21 -6.08 5.74
C SER A 68 10.96 -4.91 6.37
N PHE A 69 11.43 -3.97 5.54
CA PHE A 69 12.12 -2.78 6.04
C PHE A 69 11.23 -1.99 7.00
N LEU A 70 10.00 -1.71 6.59
CA LEU A 70 9.08 -0.89 7.37
C LEU A 70 8.72 -1.56 8.69
N LYS A 71 8.41 -2.85 8.66
CA LYS A 71 7.98 -3.57 9.88
C LYS A 71 9.11 -3.82 10.85
N ASN A 72 10.36 -3.72 10.40
CA ASN A 72 11.53 -3.83 11.27
C ASN A 72 12.09 -2.47 11.69
N HIS A 73 11.46 -1.38 11.26
CA HIS A 73 11.94 -0.04 11.58
C HIS A 73 11.14 0.53 12.75
N PRO A 74 11.81 1.00 13.80
CA PRO A 74 11.10 1.46 15.02
C PRO A 74 10.13 2.62 14.79
N ILE A 75 10.37 3.45 13.78
CA ILE A 75 9.49 4.59 13.48
C ILE A 75 8.29 4.16 12.61
N TYR A 76 8.49 3.21 11.68
CA TYR A 76 7.48 2.88 10.67
C TYR A 76 6.70 1.60 10.93
N ARG A 77 7.13 0.78 11.88
CA ARG A 77 6.55 -0.56 12.09
C ARG A 77 5.06 -0.58 12.43
N SER A 78 4.55 0.53 12.96
CA SER A 78 3.13 0.61 13.34
C SER A 78 2.21 1.03 12.18
N ILE A 79 2.77 1.45 11.04
CA ILE A 79 1.96 1.86 9.90
C ILE A 79 1.38 0.62 9.24
N PRO A 80 0.04 0.52 9.10
CA PRO A 80 -0.57 -0.63 8.43
C PRO A 80 -0.27 -0.62 6.93
N ILE A 81 -0.03 -1.81 6.37
CA ILE A 81 0.39 -1.97 4.98
C ILE A 81 -0.54 -2.92 4.26
N MET A 82 -0.97 -2.53 3.05
CA MET A 82 -1.67 -3.40 2.11
C MET A 82 -0.75 -3.68 0.92
N VAL A 83 -0.57 -4.95 0.61
CA VAL A 83 0.15 -5.38 -0.59
C VAL A 83 -0.86 -5.59 -1.71
N ILE A 84 -0.60 -5.01 -2.89
CA ILE A 84 -1.46 -5.13 -4.07
C ILE A 84 -0.63 -5.76 -5.18
N SER A 85 -1.03 -6.94 -5.66
CA SER A 85 -0.18 -7.68 -6.59
C SER A 85 -0.98 -8.56 -7.54
N THR A 86 -0.39 -8.88 -8.70
CA THR A 86 -0.92 -9.88 -9.62
C THR A 86 -0.64 -11.30 -9.10
N GLU A 87 0.24 -11.45 -8.11
CA GLU A 87 0.59 -12.76 -7.56
C GLU A 87 -0.53 -13.26 -6.65
N SER A 88 -1.21 -14.32 -7.10
CA SER A 88 -2.34 -14.89 -6.37
C SER A 88 -1.97 -16.13 -5.56
N SER A 89 -0.68 -16.53 -5.55
CA SER A 89 -0.27 -17.74 -4.85
C SER A 89 -0.41 -17.62 -3.34
N GLU A 90 -0.79 -18.70 -2.70
CA GLU A 90 -0.87 -18.75 -1.24
C GLU A 90 0.48 -18.51 -0.59
N GLU A 91 1.56 -18.93 -1.27
CA GLU A 91 2.91 -18.69 -0.76
C GLU A 91 3.22 -17.20 -0.63
N ASP A 92 2.96 -16.43 -1.68
CA ASP A 92 3.22 -14.99 -1.65
C ASP A 92 2.34 -14.27 -0.65
N ARG A 93 1.08 -14.69 -0.55
CA ARG A 93 0.15 -14.16 0.44
C ARG A 93 0.65 -14.42 1.86
N ARG A 94 1.09 -15.67 2.11
CA ARG A 94 1.65 -16.04 3.43
C ARG A 94 2.94 -15.31 3.74
N ARG A 95 3.80 -15.11 2.74
CA ARG A 95 5.05 -14.36 2.91
C ARG A 95 4.76 -12.91 3.30
N ALA A 96 3.82 -12.27 2.61
CA ALA A 96 3.44 -10.89 2.94
C ALA A 96 2.90 -10.80 4.37
N ALA A 97 2.01 -11.72 4.75
CA ALA A 97 1.44 -11.75 6.10
C ALA A 97 2.52 -12.02 7.15
N ALA A 98 3.43 -12.96 6.88
CA ALA A 98 4.52 -13.29 7.80
C ALA A 98 5.47 -12.10 8.02
N LEU A 99 5.62 -11.25 7.02
CA LEU A 99 6.43 -10.03 7.13
C LEU A 99 5.71 -8.91 7.86
N GLY A 100 4.40 -9.04 8.07
CA GLY A 100 3.62 -8.08 8.83
C GLY A 100 2.62 -7.25 8.04
N ALA A 101 2.44 -7.52 6.73
CA ALA A 101 1.41 -6.83 5.95
C ALA A 101 0.03 -7.20 6.49
N GLU A 102 -0.80 -6.21 6.71
CA GLU A 102 -2.12 -6.40 7.29
C GLU A 102 -3.19 -6.79 6.28
N GLU A 103 -3.02 -6.38 5.00
CA GLU A 103 -3.97 -6.70 3.95
C GLU A 103 -3.23 -7.10 2.67
N TYR A 104 -3.90 -7.93 1.85
CA TYR A 104 -3.38 -8.37 0.56
C TYR A 104 -4.51 -8.28 -0.45
N LEU A 105 -4.27 -7.63 -1.59
CA LEU A 105 -5.27 -7.47 -2.64
C LEU A 105 -4.70 -7.96 -3.97
N VAL A 106 -5.39 -8.88 -4.63
CA VAL A 106 -4.94 -9.47 -5.89
C VAL A 106 -5.53 -8.70 -7.07
N LYS A 107 -4.69 -8.34 -8.04
CA LYS A 107 -5.10 -7.72 -9.30
C LYS A 107 -5.54 -8.80 -10.29
N PRO A 108 -6.57 -8.58 -11.09
CA PRO A 108 -7.48 -7.44 -11.06
C PRO A 108 -8.45 -7.54 -9.88
N PHE A 109 -8.86 -6.39 -9.35
CA PHE A 109 -9.76 -6.34 -8.20
C PHE A 109 -10.97 -5.45 -8.51
N GLU A 110 -12.05 -5.64 -7.75
CA GLU A 110 -13.21 -4.76 -7.78
C GLU A 110 -12.89 -3.49 -6.97
N ALA A 111 -13.36 -2.33 -7.45
CA ALA A 111 -13.14 -1.06 -6.76
C ALA A 111 -13.62 -1.10 -5.31
N GLY A 112 -14.81 -1.69 -5.08
CA GLY A 112 -15.36 -1.83 -3.74
C GLY A 112 -14.51 -2.67 -2.81
N GLU A 113 -13.83 -3.67 -3.34
CA GLU A 113 -12.93 -4.52 -2.56
C GLU A 113 -11.74 -3.73 -2.05
N LEU A 114 -11.14 -2.91 -2.90
CA LEU A 114 -10.04 -2.04 -2.51
C LEU A 114 -10.47 -1.08 -1.42
N VAL A 115 -11.60 -0.40 -1.62
CA VAL A 115 -12.10 0.60 -0.68
C VAL A 115 -12.40 -0.04 0.68
N GLU A 116 -13.02 -1.22 0.69
CA GLU A 116 -13.35 -1.90 1.94
C GLU A 116 -12.10 -2.31 2.70
N LYS A 117 -11.11 -2.88 2.00
CA LYS A 117 -9.85 -3.25 2.62
C LYS A 117 -9.11 -2.01 3.15
N LEU A 118 -9.16 -0.91 2.43
CA LEU A 118 -8.56 0.34 2.88
C LEU A 118 -9.23 0.88 4.14
N ARG A 119 -10.57 0.79 4.20
CA ARG A 119 -11.31 1.19 5.41
C ARG A 119 -10.86 0.37 6.62
N ARG A 120 -10.72 -0.94 6.44
CA ARG A 120 -10.23 -1.80 7.53
C ARG A 120 -8.82 -1.43 7.94
N LEU A 121 -7.97 -1.13 6.95
CA LEU A 121 -6.59 -0.75 7.18
C LEU A 121 -6.51 0.55 8.00
N LEU A 122 -7.34 1.52 7.65
CA LEU A 122 -7.41 2.81 8.34
C LEU A 122 -8.26 2.76 9.61
N ARG A 123 -8.93 1.65 9.87
CA ARG A 123 -9.82 1.46 11.04
C ARG A 123 -10.92 2.50 11.11
N VAL A 124 -11.54 2.79 9.96
CA VAL A 124 -12.68 3.69 9.88
C VAL A 124 -13.93 2.91 9.49
N ALA A 125 -15.08 3.40 9.94
CA ALA A 125 -16.37 2.74 9.71
C ALA A 125 -16.85 2.88 8.26
#